data_1d1767af59cb8b7ff5f103a6511e5460
#
_entry.id   1d1767af59cb8b7ff5f103a6511e5460
#
_cell.length_a   1.000
_cell.length_b   1.000
_cell.length_c   1.000
_cell.angle_alpha   90.00
_cell.angle_beta   90.00
_cell.angle_gamma   90.00
#
_symmetry.space_group_name_H-M   'P 1'
#
loop_
_entity.id
_entity.type
_entity.pdbx_description
1 polymer ?
#
loop_
_entity_poly.entity_id
_entity_poly.type
_entity_poly.pdbx_seq_one_letter_code
_entity_poly.pdbx_strand_id
1 'polypeptide(L)'
;MLPLPRKFQHFKIKDMSTIKVAINGFGRIGRLVYRQIYNMEGIDVVAVNDLTSPAVLAHLLKYDSAQGRFNEDVKATDDAILVNGETIKIYAQKDPAQIPWKNHNVDVVLECTGFFTDKGKAEAHIQAGAKRVVISAPATGDLKTVVFNVNHDILDGSETIISCASCTTNCLAPMAKVLNDNFGILVGSMTTIHAYTNDQNTLDAPHPKNDLRRARAAAANIVPNSTGAAKAIGLVLPELKGKLDGGAQRVPVISGSSTELICLLAKKVTLDEVNSAMKKASNESFGYNEDEIVSSDIVGMHYGSLYDATQTKVITAGDNQIVKTVSWYDNEMSYVSQLVRTVHYFAKLISK
;
A
#
# COMPACT_ATOMS: atom_id res chain seq x y z
N MET A 1 -39.92 -13.26 7.75
CA MET A 1 -38.59 -13.47 8.32
C MET A 1 -37.96 -14.64 7.61
N LEU A 2 -37.08 -14.41 6.65
CA LEU A 2 -36.27 -15.46 6.01
C LEU A 2 -35.09 -15.77 6.93
N PRO A 3 -34.70 -17.04 7.14
CA PRO A 3 -33.55 -17.36 7.97
C PRO A 3 -32.26 -16.89 7.29
N LEU A 4 -31.40 -16.19 8.05
CA LEU A 4 -30.04 -15.82 7.64
C LEU A 4 -29.28 -17.09 7.24
N PRO A 5 -28.46 -17.05 6.17
CA PRO A 5 -27.68 -18.18 5.73
C PRO A 5 -26.70 -18.63 6.82
N ARG A 6 -26.62 -19.94 7.05
CA ARG A 6 -25.67 -20.57 7.96
C ARG A 6 -24.25 -20.14 7.60
N LYS A 7 -23.51 -19.58 8.57
CA LYS A 7 -22.07 -19.36 8.48
C LYS A 7 -21.41 -20.70 8.16
N PHE A 8 -20.86 -20.83 6.95
CA PHE A 8 -19.91 -21.90 6.67
C PHE A 8 -18.67 -21.60 7.50
N GLN A 9 -18.37 -22.47 8.47
CA GLN A 9 -17.06 -22.52 9.08
C GLN A 9 -16.08 -22.98 7.98
N HIS A 10 -15.32 -22.05 7.40
CA HIS A 10 -14.21 -22.37 6.54
C HIS A 10 -13.11 -22.94 7.43
N PHE A 11 -13.06 -24.26 7.60
CA PHE A 11 -11.84 -24.93 8.01
C PHE A 11 -10.86 -24.79 6.84
N LYS A 12 -9.87 -23.91 6.98
CA LYS A 12 -8.74 -23.90 6.06
C LYS A 12 -8.03 -25.24 6.18
N ILE A 13 -8.07 -26.06 5.12
CA ILE A 13 -7.19 -27.24 5.00
C ILE A 13 -5.78 -26.64 4.83
N LYS A 14 -4.95 -26.76 5.87
CA LYS A 14 -3.52 -26.40 5.79
C LYS A 14 -2.82 -27.39 4.86
N ASP A 15 -2.72 -27.04 3.59
CA ASP A 15 -1.89 -27.75 2.65
C ASP A 15 -0.40 -27.38 2.88
N MET A 16 0.51 -28.33 2.63
CA MET A 16 1.98 -28.12 2.78
C MET A 16 2.54 -27.06 1.81
N SER A 17 1.76 -26.60 0.85
CA SER A 17 2.10 -25.52 -0.11
C SER A 17 1.74 -24.10 0.36
N THR A 18 1.19 -23.93 1.57
CA THR A 18 0.75 -22.62 2.07
C THR A 18 1.93 -21.71 2.38
N ILE A 19 1.96 -20.52 1.79
CA ILE A 19 2.95 -19.47 2.05
C ILE A 19 2.80 -18.95 3.48
N LYS A 20 3.87 -19.03 4.27
CA LYS A 20 3.90 -18.59 5.66
C LYS A 20 4.42 -17.16 5.76
N VAL A 21 3.54 -16.25 6.12
CA VAL A 21 3.83 -14.83 6.30
C VAL A 21 3.97 -14.50 7.78
N ALA A 22 4.96 -13.68 8.13
CA ALA A 22 5.00 -13.00 9.43
C ALA A 22 4.92 -11.48 9.23
N ILE A 23 4.36 -10.78 10.22
CA ILE A 23 4.19 -9.33 10.17
C ILE A 23 5.01 -8.71 11.30
N ASN A 24 5.96 -7.84 10.94
CA ASN A 24 6.66 -6.99 11.90
C ASN A 24 6.03 -5.60 11.90
N GLY A 25 5.38 -5.23 13.00
CA GLY A 25 4.56 -4.03 13.14
C GLY A 25 3.08 -4.26 12.82
N PHE A 26 2.26 -4.38 13.86
CA PHE A 26 0.82 -4.61 13.74
C PHE A 26 0.02 -3.31 13.89
N GLY A 27 0.55 -2.24 13.26
CA GLY A 27 -0.09 -0.94 13.09
C GLY A 27 -1.23 -0.97 12.07
N ARG A 28 -1.56 0.18 11.46
CA ARG A 28 -2.62 0.28 10.44
C ARG A 28 -2.43 -0.75 9.31
N ILE A 29 -1.27 -0.70 8.64
CA ILE A 29 -0.99 -1.55 7.48
C ILE A 29 -0.93 -3.03 7.87
N GLY A 30 -0.21 -3.39 8.94
CA GLY A 30 -0.08 -4.79 9.36
C GLY A 30 -1.44 -5.43 9.69
N ARG A 31 -2.35 -4.73 10.38
CA ARG A 31 -3.69 -5.24 10.68
C ARG A 31 -4.57 -5.38 9.44
N LEU A 32 -4.51 -4.44 8.50
CA LEU A 32 -5.28 -4.54 7.25
C LEU A 32 -4.75 -5.64 6.33
N VAL A 33 -3.44 -5.85 6.27
CA VAL A 33 -2.83 -7.00 5.60
C VAL A 33 -3.35 -8.30 6.21
N TYR A 34 -3.35 -8.41 7.54
CA TYR A 34 -3.90 -9.59 8.21
C TYR A 34 -5.36 -9.84 7.83
N ARG A 35 -6.23 -8.82 7.91
CA ARG A 35 -7.65 -8.93 7.54
C ARG A 35 -7.84 -9.40 6.08
N GLN A 36 -6.99 -8.95 5.17
CA GLN A 36 -7.08 -9.33 3.76
C GLN A 36 -6.57 -10.76 3.52
N ILE A 37 -5.41 -11.13 4.08
CA ILE A 37 -4.83 -12.47 3.96
C ILE A 37 -5.72 -13.53 4.62
N TYR A 38 -6.40 -13.19 5.72
CA TYR A 38 -7.24 -14.12 6.47
C TYR A 38 -8.25 -14.88 5.59
N ASN A 39 -8.77 -14.24 4.55
CA ASN A 39 -9.74 -14.84 3.62
C ASN A 39 -9.11 -15.39 2.33
N MET A 40 -7.77 -15.40 2.23
CA MET A 40 -7.08 -15.90 1.04
C MET A 40 -6.63 -17.36 1.21
N GLU A 41 -6.76 -18.14 0.12
CA GLU A 41 -6.21 -19.50 0.06
C GLU A 41 -4.72 -19.48 -0.26
N GLY A 42 -3.98 -20.46 0.26
CA GLY A 42 -2.55 -20.66 -0.07
C GLY A 42 -1.59 -19.67 0.60
N ILE A 43 -2.07 -18.85 1.55
CA ILE A 43 -1.23 -17.91 2.30
C ILE A 43 -1.77 -17.77 3.74
N ASP A 44 -0.89 -17.81 4.73
CA ASP A 44 -1.25 -17.70 6.15
C ASP A 44 -0.32 -16.74 6.90
N VAL A 45 -0.88 -15.97 7.84
CA VAL A 45 -0.10 -15.21 8.83
C VAL A 45 0.15 -16.09 10.04
N VAL A 46 1.40 -16.52 10.22
CA VAL A 46 1.78 -17.47 11.27
C VAL A 46 2.27 -16.82 12.56
N ALA A 47 2.77 -15.58 12.50
CA ALA A 47 3.25 -14.82 13.65
C ALA A 47 3.23 -13.33 13.39
N VAL A 48 3.16 -12.56 14.48
CA VAL A 48 3.24 -11.09 14.47
C VAL A 48 4.26 -10.66 15.51
N ASN A 49 5.01 -9.59 15.24
CA ASN A 49 5.82 -8.89 16.23
C ASN A 49 5.33 -7.46 16.36
N ASP A 50 5.00 -7.05 17.58
CA ASP A 50 4.65 -5.67 17.93
C ASP A 50 4.94 -5.43 19.42
N LEU A 51 5.34 -4.23 19.78
CA LEU A 51 5.69 -3.90 21.17
C LEU A 51 4.46 -3.66 22.05
N THR A 52 3.27 -3.66 21.46
CA THR A 52 1.99 -3.47 22.13
C THR A 52 1.43 -4.81 22.63
N SER A 53 0.67 -4.80 23.73
CA SER A 53 0.09 -6.04 24.27
C SER A 53 -0.91 -6.70 23.34
N PRO A 54 -1.02 -8.03 23.32
CA PRO A 54 -1.98 -8.78 22.50
C PRO A 54 -3.43 -8.31 22.67
N ALA A 55 -3.84 -7.93 23.88
CA ALA A 55 -5.19 -7.43 24.16
C ALA A 55 -5.51 -6.15 23.39
N VAL A 56 -4.58 -5.18 23.34
CA VAL A 56 -4.77 -3.93 22.58
C VAL A 56 -4.73 -4.23 21.08
N LEU A 57 -3.82 -5.07 20.63
CA LEU A 57 -3.73 -5.44 19.21
C LEU A 57 -4.99 -6.17 18.72
N ALA A 58 -5.54 -7.09 19.50
CA ALA A 58 -6.79 -7.79 19.20
C ALA A 58 -7.98 -6.83 19.14
N HIS A 59 -8.07 -5.87 20.08
CA HIS A 59 -9.09 -4.83 20.07
C HIS A 59 -9.03 -3.99 18.80
N LEU A 60 -7.84 -3.51 18.43
CA LEU A 60 -7.63 -2.69 17.22
C LEU A 60 -7.73 -3.50 15.92
N LEU A 61 -7.51 -4.82 15.96
CA LEU A 61 -7.81 -5.68 14.82
C LEU A 61 -9.32 -5.80 14.60
N LYS A 62 -10.09 -5.89 15.70
CA LYS A 62 -11.55 -6.05 15.66
C LYS A 62 -12.28 -4.78 15.26
N TYR A 63 -11.85 -3.62 15.79
CA TYR A 63 -12.52 -2.33 15.59
C TYR A 63 -11.60 -1.37 14.87
N ASP A 64 -12.09 -0.77 13.80
CA ASP A 64 -11.34 0.17 12.98
C ASP A 64 -12.25 1.32 12.56
N SER A 65 -11.83 2.55 12.86
CA SER A 65 -12.64 3.75 12.60
C SER A 65 -12.74 4.10 11.11
N ALA A 66 -11.72 3.75 10.31
CA ALA A 66 -11.70 4.01 8.88
C ALA A 66 -12.26 2.84 8.06
N GLN A 67 -11.85 1.60 8.40
CA GLN A 67 -12.13 0.40 7.61
C GLN A 67 -13.25 -0.48 8.22
N GLY A 68 -13.89 0.02 9.27
CA GLY A 68 -15.00 -0.68 9.91
C GLY A 68 -14.61 -1.93 10.71
N ARG A 69 -15.62 -2.61 11.22
CA ARG A 69 -15.43 -3.79 12.08
C ARG A 69 -14.96 -5.01 11.28
N PHE A 70 -13.98 -5.74 11.82
CA PHE A 70 -13.64 -7.08 11.36
C PHE A 70 -14.67 -8.08 11.94
N ASN A 71 -15.39 -8.76 11.07
CA ASN A 71 -16.58 -9.55 11.46
C ASN A 71 -16.25 -10.96 11.98
N GLU A 72 -15.00 -11.21 12.39
CA GLU A 72 -14.55 -12.47 12.95
C GLU A 72 -14.57 -12.45 14.48
N ASP A 73 -14.58 -13.62 15.13
CA ASP A 73 -14.43 -13.74 16.58
C ASP A 73 -12.95 -13.55 16.96
N VAL A 74 -12.61 -12.33 17.44
CA VAL A 74 -11.26 -11.97 17.82
C VAL A 74 -11.14 -11.91 19.33
N LYS A 75 -10.20 -12.69 19.88
CA LYS A 75 -9.85 -12.76 21.31
C LYS A 75 -8.35 -12.62 21.49
N ALA A 76 -7.90 -12.36 22.69
CA ALA A 76 -6.50 -12.33 23.05
C ALA A 76 -6.21 -13.29 24.22
N THR A 77 -4.99 -13.82 24.23
CA THR A 77 -4.34 -14.42 25.38
C THR A 77 -3.16 -13.55 25.82
N ASP A 78 -2.37 -13.98 26.78
CA ASP A 78 -1.20 -13.22 27.25
C ASP A 78 -0.14 -13.03 26.16
N ASP A 79 -0.07 -13.94 25.16
CA ASP A 79 1.00 -13.98 24.17
C ASP A 79 0.50 -14.26 22.74
N ALA A 80 -0.82 -14.19 22.49
CA ALA A 80 -1.39 -14.48 21.20
C ALA A 80 -2.71 -13.74 20.94
N ILE A 81 -3.07 -13.65 19.67
CA ILE A 81 -4.41 -13.28 19.19
C ILE A 81 -5.07 -14.54 18.63
N LEU A 82 -6.32 -14.77 18.98
CA LEU A 82 -7.16 -15.84 18.43
C LEU A 82 -8.19 -15.22 17.48
N VAL A 83 -8.27 -15.75 16.28
CA VAL A 83 -9.31 -15.39 15.30
C VAL A 83 -10.07 -16.65 14.91
N ASN A 84 -11.35 -16.74 15.26
CA ASN A 84 -12.17 -17.94 15.10
C ASN A 84 -11.55 -19.21 15.71
N GLY A 85 -10.74 -19.04 16.79
CA GLY A 85 -10.05 -20.14 17.47
C GLY A 85 -8.66 -20.45 16.90
N GLU A 86 -8.28 -19.92 15.74
CA GLU A 86 -6.91 -20.02 15.20
C GLU A 86 -5.97 -19.07 15.94
N THR A 87 -4.80 -19.58 16.33
CA THR A 87 -3.83 -18.84 17.16
C THR A 87 -2.76 -18.17 16.31
N ILE A 88 -2.58 -16.86 16.50
CA ILE A 88 -1.50 -16.08 15.94
C ILE A 88 -0.58 -15.68 17.09
N LYS A 89 0.66 -16.19 17.08
CA LYS A 89 1.64 -15.87 18.11
C LYS A 89 2.09 -14.42 18.00
N ILE A 90 2.13 -13.72 19.14
CA ILE A 90 2.60 -12.34 19.24
C ILE A 90 3.96 -12.33 19.93
N TYR A 91 4.95 -11.71 19.29
CA TYR A 91 6.27 -11.40 19.85
C TYR A 91 6.38 -9.91 20.13
N ALA A 92 7.24 -9.52 21.06
CA ALA A 92 7.48 -8.13 21.44
C ALA A 92 8.99 -7.81 21.47
N GLN A 93 9.66 -8.11 20.35
CA GLN A 93 11.09 -7.88 20.18
C GLN A 93 11.36 -6.54 19.49
N LYS A 94 12.23 -5.70 20.08
CA LYS A 94 12.67 -4.44 19.49
C LYS A 94 13.65 -4.64 18.34
N ASP A 95 14.54 -5.65 18.50
CA ASP A 95 15.54 -6.03 17.51
C ASP A 95 14.97 -7.14 16.61
N PRO A 96 14.81 -6.93 15.32
CA PRO A 96 14.29 -7.94 14.39
C PRO A 96 15.13 -9.22 14.35
N ALA A 97 16.44 -9.15 14.62
CA ALA A 97 17.32 -10.32 14.66
C ALA A 97 16.98 -11.29 15.81
N GLN A 98 16.27 -10.81 16.84
CA GLN A 98 15.86 -11.61 17.99
C GLN A 98 14.48 -12.24 17.87
N ILE A 99 13.75 -11.94 16.77
CA ILE A 99 12.41 -12.51 16.56
C ILE A 99 12.58 -13.95 16.04
N PRO A 100 11.92 -14.96 16.65
CA PRO A 100 12.17 -16.35 16.30
C PRO A 100 11.42 -16.81 15.06
N TRP A 101 11.61 -16.13 13.91
CA TRP A 101 10.98 -16.46 12.64
C TRP A 101 11.24 -17.88 12.18
N LYS A 102 12.43 -18.40 12.48
CA LYS A 102 12.83 -19.79 12.18
C LYS A 102 11.86 -20.81 12.78
N ASN A 103 11.32 -20.56 13.98
CA ASN A 103 10.40 -21.48 14.66
C ASN A 103 9.06 -21.64 13.93
N HIS A 104 8.72 -20.70 13.05
CA HIS A 104 7.49 -20.70 12.25
C HIS A 104 7.73 -21.07 10.79
N ASN A 105 8.99 -21.33 10.36
CA ASN A 105 9.37 -21.54 8.96
C ASN A 105 8.82 -20.43 8.07
N VAL A 106 9.06 -19.17 8.44
CA VAL A 106 8.52 -17.99 7.74
C VAL A 106 9.12 -17.88 6.33
N ASP A 107 8.25 -17.86 5.33
CA ASP A 107 8.65 -17.64 3.94
C ASP A 107 8.87 -16.16 3.65
N VAL A 108 7.98 -15.29 4.13
CA VAL A 108 8.05 -13.85 3.90
C VAL A 108 7.74 -13.08 5.18
N VAL A 109 8.63 -12.16 5.57
CA VAL A 109 8.32 -11.14 6.58
C VAL A 109 7.80 -9.89 5.87
N LEU A 110 6.67 -9.37 6.33
CA LEU A 110 6.17 -8.04 5.99
C LEU A 110 6.68 -7.04 7.03
N GLU A 111 7.59 -6.18 6.61
CA GLU A 111 8.10 -5.10 7.45
C GLU A 111 7.15 -3.90 7.39
N CYS A 112 6.32 -3.76 8.41
CA CYS A 112 5.25 -2.76 8.51
C CYS A 112 5.46 -1.72 9.63
N THR A 113 6.65 -1.69 10.26
CA THR A 113 6.94 -0.73 11.35
C THR A 113 7.28 0.66 10.84
N GLY A 114 7.80 0.77 9.61
CA GLY A 114 8.35 2.00 9.06
C GLY A 114 9.75 2.38 9.60
N PHE A 115 10.36 1.54 10.44
CA PHE A 115 11.70 1.79 11.02
C PHE A 115 12.84 1.07 10.26
N PHE A 116 12.57 -0.11 9.72
CA PHE A 116 13.56 -0.94 9.04
C PHE A 116 13.41 -0.84 7.52
N THR A 117 13.42 0.39 7.02
CA THR A 117 13.22 0.72 5.60
C THR A 117 14.53 0.82 4.80
N ASP A 118 15.65 0.48 5.40
CA ASP A 118 16.94 0.31 4.75
C ASP A 118 17.23 -1.18 4.58
N LYS A 119 17.81 -1.59 3.42
CA LYS A 119 18.11 -2.99 3.11
C LYS A 119 18.93 -3.64 4.22
N GLY A 120 20.01 -2.99 4.67
CA GLY A 120 20.90 -3.54 5.70
C GLY A 120 20.19 -3.74 7.04
N LYS A 121 19.24 -2.83 7.39
CA LYS A 121 18.42 -3.01 8.60
C LYS A 121 17.41 -4.14 8.44
N ALA A 122 16.81 -4.29 7.26
CA ALA A 122 15.82 -5.33 6.97
C ALA A 122 16.46 -6.74 6.91
N GLU A 123 17.76 -6.84 6.64
CA GLU A 123 18.53 -8.10 6.67
C GLU A 123 18.48 -8.81 8.04
N ALA A 124 18.21 -8.09 9.14
CA ALA A 124 18.01 -8.67 10.45
C ALA A 124 16.88 -9.72 10.48
N HIS A 125 15.84 -9.57 9.65
CA HIS A 125 14.79 -10.59 9.52
C HIS A 125 15.27 -11.87 8.84
N ILE A 126 16.19 -11.76 7.88
CA ILE A 126 16.82 -12.93 7.22
C ILE A 126 17.69 -13.66 8.23
N GLN A 127 18.48 -12.92 9.04
CA GLN A 127 19.30 -13.50 10.12
C GLN A 127 18.42 -14.22 11.16
N ALA A 128 17.21 -13.71 11.42
CA ALA A 128 16.22 -14.33 12.31
C ALA A 128 15.53 -15.58 11.72
N GLY A 129 15.82 -15.91 10.45
CA GLY A 129 15.38 -17.14 9.78
C GLY A 129 14.21 -16.99 8.83
N ALA A 130 13.82 -15.77 8.43
CA ALA A 130 12.91 -15.56 7.32
C ALA A 130 13.63 -15.81 5.98
N LYS A 131 12.92 -16.33 4.98
CA LYS A 131 13.51 -16.53 3.66
C LYS A 131 13.55 -15.24 2.85
N ARG A 132 12.56 -14.35 3.03
CA ARG A 132 12.40 -13.09 2.30
C ARG A 132 11.80 -11.99 3.17
N VAL A 133 12.01 -10.74 2.75
CA VAL A 133 11.42 -9.55 3.40
C VAL A 133 10.77 -8.67 2.33
N VAL A 134 9.56 -8.21 2.60
CA VAL A 134 8.86 -7.19 1.83
C VAL A 134 8.67 -5.96 2.71
N ILE A 135 9.31 -4.85 2.34
CA ILE A 135 9.22 -3.59 3.06
C ILE A 135 7.98 -2.84 2.57
N SER A 136 7.05 -2.54 3.49
CA SER A 136 5.79 -1.85 3.20
C SER A 136 5.93 -0.32 3.16
N ALA A 137 7.05 0.18 2.66
CA ALA A 137 7.38 1.60 2.57
C ALA A 137 8.42 1.83 1.47
N PRO A 138 8.62 3.07 1.00
CA PRO A 138 9.81 3.42 0.23
C PRO A 138 11.06 3.04 1.00
N ALA A 139 11.98 2.34 0.37
CA ALA A 139 13.18 1.83 1.01
C ALA A 139 14.46 2.40 0.39
N THR A 140 15.58 2.28 1.12
CA THR A 140 16.92 2.66 0.69
C THR A 140 17.85 1.43 0.61
N GLY A 141 18.93 1.58 -0.13
CA GLY A 141 19.88 0.51 -0.40
C GLY A 141 19.69 -0.12 -1.78
N ASP A 142 20.52 -1.10 -2.11
CA ASP A 142 20.45 -1.83 -3.37
C ASP A 142 19.36 -2.92 -3.29
N LEU A 143 18.13 -2.54 -3.62
CA LEU A 143 16.96 -3.42 -3.64
C LEU A 143 15.96 -2.96 -4.71
N LYS A 144 15.18 -3.91 -5.23
CA LYS A 144 14.12 -3.60 -6.21
C LYS A 144 12.91 -2.96 -5.53
N THR A 145 12.40 -1.89 -6.14
CA THR A 145 11.14 -1.24 -5.76
C THR A 145 10.05 -1.65 -6.74
N VAL A 146 8.96 -2.19 -6.23
CA VAL A 146 7.92 -2.86 -7.01
C VAL A 146 6.56 -2.21 -6.80
N VAL A 147 5.85 -2.02 -7.90
CA VAL A 147 4.41 -1.73 -7.95
C VAL A 147 3.75 -2.84 -8.76
N PHE A 148 2.81 -3.57 -8.14
CA PHE A 148 2.13 -4.69 -8.80
C PHE A 148 1.39 -4.23 -10.06
N ASN A 149 1.42 -5.04 -11.12
CA ASN A 149 0.90 -4.74 -12.46
C ASN A 149 1.55 -3.52 -13.17
N VAL A 150 2.68 -3.02 -12.66
CA VAL A 150 3.47 -2.00 -13.35
C VAL A 150 4.86 -2.53 -13.71
N ASN A 151 5.59 -3.06 -12.73
CA ASN A 151 6.94 -3.60 -12.91
C ASN A 151 7.24 -4.84 -12.04
N HIS A 152 6.23 -5.55 -11.55
CA HIS A 152 6.44 -6.73 -10.68
C HIS A 152 7.17 -7.87 -11.39
N ASP A 153 7.14 -7.90 -12.70
CA ASP A 153 7.82 -8.84 -13.59
C ASP A 153 9.36 -8.70 -13.61
N ILE A 154 9.91 -7.61 -13.04
CA ILE A 154 11.36 -7.48 -12.82
C ILE A 154 11.88 -8.46 -11.75
N LEU A 155 10.98 -9.03 -10.93
CA LEU A 155 11.34 -10.03 -9.93
C LEU A 155 11.57 -11.38 -10.59
N ASP A 156 12.76 -11.94 -10.40
CA ASP A 156 13.15 -13.24 -10.97
C ASP A 156 13.27 -14.36 -9.93
N GLY A 157 13.06 -14.02 -8.65
CA GLY A 157 13.15 -14.96 -7.53
C GLY A 157 14.51 -14.97 -6.83
N SER A 158 15.51 -14.26 -7.31
CA SER A 158 16.82 -14.15 -6.65
C SER A 158 16.81 -13.15 -5.49
N GLU A 159 15.82 -12.22 -5.46
CA GLU A 159 15.75 -11.18 -4.44
C GLU A 159 15.40 -11.77 -3.08
N THR A 160 16.06 -11.29 -2.05
CA THR A 160 15.73 -11.60 -0.66
C THR A 160 14.92 -10.49 0.01
N ILE A 161 15.14 -9.24 -0.41
CA ILE A 161 14.48 -8.06 0.16
C ILE A 161 14.02 -7.14 -0.97
N ILE A 162 12.74 -6.76 -0.94
CA ILE A 162 12.13 -5.81 -1.89
C ILE A 162 11.34 -4.73 -1.16
N SER A 163 11.08 -3.62 -1.85
CA SER A 163 10.17 -2.56 -1.40
C SER A 163 8.90 -2.53 -2.26
N CYS A 164 7.74 -2.37 -1.62
CA CYS A 164 6.47 -2.12 -2.30
C CYS A 164 6.14 -0.63 -2.45
N ALA A 165 7.14 0.25 -2.38
CA ALA A 165 6.98 1.69 -2.53
C ALA A 165 6.00 2.31 -1.52
N SER A 166 5.41 3.47 -1.86
CA SER A 166 4.37 4.14 -1.06
C SER A 166 2.98 3.94 -1.67
N CYS A 167 1.93 4.23 -0.90
CA CYS A 167 0.55 4.24 -1.38
C CYS A 167 0.37 5.20 -2.57
N THR A 168 0.95 6.39 -2.50
CA THR A 168 0.91 7.39 -3.57
C THR A 168 1.64 6.91 -4.82
N THR A 169 2.81 6.24 -4.68
CA THR A 169 3.53 5.65 -5.82
C THR A 169 2.70 4.56 -6.49
N ASN A 170 2.00 3.72 -5.71
CA ASN A 170 1.11 2.68 -6.24
C ASN A 170 -0.10 3.25 -6.99
N CYS A 171 -0.57 4.43 -6.61
CA CYS A 171 -1.63 5.14 -7.34
C CYS A 171 -1.11 5.81 -8.62
N LEU A 172 0.04 6.51 -8.52
CA LEU A 172 0.59 7.30 -9.62
C LEU A 172 1.16 6.43 -10.75
N ALA A 173 1.85 5.34 -10.41
CA ALA A 173 2.63 4.56 -11.38
C ALA A 173 1.80 3.99 -12.54
N PRO A 174 0.65 3.33 -12.35
CA PRO A 174 -0.13 2.79 -13.47
C PRO A 174 -0.66 3.90 -14.38
N MET A 175 -1.15 5.02 -13.82
CA MET A 175 -1.62 6.16 -14.59
C MET A 175 -0.48 6.81 -15.42
N ALA A 176 0.68 7.02 -14.80
CA ALA A 176 1.86 7.57 -15.47
C ALA A 176 2.39 6.63 -16.56
N LYS A 177 2.37 5.29 -16.30
CA LYS A 177 2.75 4.28 -17.30
C LYS A 177 1.87 4.36 -18.54
N VAL A 178 0.55 4.40 -18.39
CA VAL A 178 -0.38 4.49 -19.53
C VAL A 178 -0.16 5.74 -20.35
N LEU A 179 0.01 6.91 -19.70
CA LEU A 179 0.31 8.16 -20.40
C LEU A 179 1.65 8.09 -21.14
N ASN A 180 2.68 7.56 -20.49
CA ASN A 180 4.00 7.48 -21.09
C ASN A 180 4.05 6.51 -22.28
N ASP A 181 3.49 5.31 -22.12
CA ASP A 181 3.53 4.26 -23.14
C ASP A 181 2.76 4.66 -24.41
N ASN A 182 1.64 5.39 -24.29
CA ASN A 182 0.80 5.76 -25.42
C ASN A 182 1.18 7.11 -26.04
N PHE A 183 1.58 8.08 -25.21
CA PHE A 183 1.67 9.48 -25.64
C PHE A 183 3.04 10.11 -25.35
N GLY A 184 3.88 9.49 -24.50
CA GLY A 184 5.21 9.98 -24.12
C GLY A 184 5.14 11.17 -23.15
N ILE A 185 5.51 10.99 -21.89
CA ILE A 185 5.64 12.08 -20.93
C ILE A 185 6.98 12.80 -21.15
N LEU A 186 6.94 14.10 -21.44
CA LEU A 186 8.10 14.96 -21.52
C LEU A 186 8.48 15.51 -20.14
N VAL A 187 7.50 16.09 -19.44
CA VAL A 187 7.63 16.62 -18.08
C VAL A 187 6.25 16.66 -17.43
N GLY A 188 6.19 16.54 -16.11
CA GLY A 188 4.93 16.63 -15.39
C GLY A 188 5.09 17.02 -13.94
N SER A 189 4.00 17.49 -13.35
CA SER A 189 3.85 17.77 -11.93
C SER A 189 2.71 16.98 -11.35
N MET A 190 2.94 16.34 -10.18
CA MET A 190 1.90 15.64 -9.47
C MET A 190 1.55 16.33 -8.15
N THR A 191 0.28 16.34 -7.81
CA THR A 191 -0.17 16.71 -6.48
C THR A 191 -1.05 15.60 -5.92
N THR A 192 -0.70 15.09 -4.75
CA THR A 192 -1.63 14.21 -4.04
C THR A 192 -2.40 14.98 -2.97
N ILE A 193 -3.73 14.91 -3.05
CA ILE A 193 -4.66 15.34 -2.01
C ILE A 193 -4.86 14.11 -1.12
N HIS A 194 -4.23 14.13 0.04
CA HIS A 194 -4.02 12.91 0.84
C HIS A 194 -4.69 13.02 2.20
N ALA A 195 -5.40 11.97 2.60
CA ALA A 195 -5.91 11.86 3.97
C ALA A 195 -4.77 12.00 4.99
N TYR A 196 -5.07 12.52 6.19
CA TYR A 196 -4.07 12.58 7.25
C TYR A 196 -3.64 11.17 7.70
N THR A 197 -2.43 11.04 8.21
CA THR A 197 -1.89 9.77 8.71
C THR A 197 -1.19 9.99 10.05
N ASN A 198 -0.79 8.91 10.73
CA ASN A 198 -0.17 8.97 12.06
C ASN A 198 1.20 9.67 12.10
N ASP A 199 1.72 10.14 10.98
CA ASP A 199 2.90 11.00 10.93
C ASP A 199 2.58 12.48 11.21
N GLN A 200 1.32 12.83 11.44
CA GLN A 200 0.84 14.16 11.80
C GLN A 200 0.32 14.17 13.24
N ASN A 201 0.50 15.31 13.91
CA ASN A 201 -0.04 15.48 15.25
C ASN A 201 -1.57 15.64 15.23
N THR A 202 -2.26 15.11 16.22
CA THR A 202 -3.71 15.31 16.41
C THR A 202 -4.03 16.73 16.77
N LEU A 203 -3.24 17.34 17.68
CA LEU A 203 -3.28 18.75 18.05
C LEU A 203 -1.89 19.36 17.88
N ASP A 204 -1.81 20.71 17.93
CA ASP A 204 -0.53 21.43 17.82
C ASP A 204 0.44 20.98 18.92
N ALA A 205 1.54 20.36 18.54
CA ALA A 205 2.57 19.86 19.44
C ALA A 205 3.92 19.68 18.71
N PRO A 206 5.06 19.65 19.41
CA PRO A 206 6.34 19.37 18.79
C PRO A 206 6.31 18.06 17.99
N HIS A 207 6.86 18.09 16.77
CA HIS A 207 6.94 16.92 15.91
C HIS A 207 8.32 16.25 16.03
N PRO A 208 8.43 14.89 16.10
CA PRO A 208 9.71 14.20 16.36
C PRO A 208 10.81 14.49 15.32
N LYS A 209 10.42 14.86 14.08
CA LYS A 209 11.35 15.23 13.00
C LYS A 209 11.51 16.74 12.82
N ASN A 210 11.08 17.56 13.79
CA ASN A 210 11.05 19.03 13.70
C ASN A 210 10.32 19.57 12.46
N ASP A 211 9.33 18.83 11.94
CA ASP A 211 8.49 19.29 10.83
C ASP A 211 7.39 20.22 11.36
N LEU A 212 7.55 21.51 11.08
CA LEU A 212 6.63 22.55 11.59
C LEU A 212 5.20 22.45 11.02
N ARG A 213 5.03 21.85 9.87
CA ARG A 213 3.72 21.65 9.24
C ARG A 213 3.01 20.43 9.83
N ARG A 214 3.71 19.29 9.96
CA ARG A 214 3.19 18.10 10.63
C ARG A 214 2.98 18.27 12.13
N ALA A 215 3.57 19.29 12.73
CA ALA A 215 3.35 19.69 14.12
C ALA A 215 1.94 20.28 14.39
N ARG A 216 1.18 20.60 13.33
CA ARG A 216 -0.14 21.20 13.44
C ARG A 216 -1.25 20.15 13.43
N ALA A 217 -2.40 20.53 14.02
CA ALA A 217 -3.59 19.69 14.14
C ALA A 217 -4.06 19.14 12.79
N ALA A 218 -3.97 17.81 12.60
CA ALA A 218 -4.21 17.13 11.34
C ALA A 218 -5.65 17.27 10.83
N ALA A 219 -6.63 17.15 11.74
CA ALA A 219 -8.05 17.18 11.39
C ALA A 219 -8.62 18.59 11.25
N ALA A 220 -7.81 19.65 11.46
CA ALA A 220 -8.24 21.05 11.39
C ALA A 220 -7.59 21.83 10.25
N ASN A 221 -6.65 21.26 9.53
CA ASN A 221 -5.81 21.99 8.57
C ASN A 221 -5.64 21.26 7.24
N ILE A 222 -5.49 22.02 6.15
CA ILE A 222 -4.80 21.56 4.94
C ILE A 222 -3.30 21.76 5.20
N VAL A 223 -2.53 20.65 5.16
CA VAL A 223 -1.12 20.67 5.51
C VAL A 223 -0.26 20.33 4.29
N PRO A 224 0.43 21.32 3.69
CA PRO A 224 1.37 21.08 2.60
C PRO A 224 2.54 20.21 3.08
N ASN A 225 2.87 19.17 2.32
CA ASN A 225 3.94 18.23 2.62
C ASN A 225 4.77 17.93 1.38
N SER A 226 6.05 17.66 1.59
CA SER A 226 6.87 17.00 0.58
C SER A 226 6.42 15.55 0.42
N THR A 227 6.52 15.01 -0.79
CA THR A 227 6.35 13.59 -1.06
C THR A 227 7.51 13.08 -1.91
N GLY A 228 8.01 11.90 -1.57
CA GLY A 228 9.00 11.21 -2.40
C GLY A 228 8.37 10.43 -3.57
N ALA A 229 7.04 10.42 -3.69
CA ALA A 229 6.33 9.56 -4.64
C ALA A 229 6.67 9.88 -6.09
N ALA A 230 6.74 11.17 -6.47
CA ALA A 230 7.11 11.57 -7.82
C ALA A 230 8.55 11.15 -8.18
N LYS A 231 9.49 11.30 -7.24
CA LYS A 231 10.89 10.86 -7.42
C LYS A 231 11.01 9.33 -7.46
N ALA A 232 10.18 8.63 -6.66
CA ALA A 232 10.16 7.18 -6.61
C ALA A 232 9.61 6.54 -7.91
N ILE A 233 8.87 7.29 -8.73
CA ILE A 233 8.44 6.82 -10.06
C ILE A 233 9.64 6.38 -10.91
N GLY A 234 10.76 7.08 -10.86
CA GLY A 234 11.96 6.69 -11.61
C GLY A 234 12.62 5.38 -11.14
N LEU A 235 12.22 4.82 -9.99
CA LEU A 235 12.62 3.48 -9.53
C LEU A 235 11.73 2.38 -10.11
N VAL A 236 10.47 2.73 -10.43
CA VAL A 236 9.44 1.80 -10.94
C VAL A 236 9.34 1.87 -12.47
N LEU A 237 9.47 3.08 -13.02
CA LEU A 237 9.46 3.40 -14.45
C LEU A 237 10.72 4.21 -14.77
N PRO A 238 11.86 3.56 -15.05
CA PRO A 238 13.16 4.22 -15.23
C PRO A 238 13.16 5.31 -16.30
N GLU A 239 12.35 5.17 -17.34
CA GLU A 239 12.19 6.13 -18.45
C GLU A 239 11.55 7.46 -18.00
N LEU A 240 10.91 7.50 -16.82
CA LEU A 240 10.36 8.72 -16.22
C LEU A 240 11.28 9.37 -15.17
N LYS A 241 12.50 8.83 -14.99
CA LYS A 241 13.46 9.39 -14.03
C LYS A 241 13.77 10.86 -14.37
N GLY A 242 13.50 11.75 -13.40
CA GLY A 242 13.76 13.19 -13.53
C GLY A 242 12.70 13.97 -14.33
N LYS A 243 11.67 13.31 -14.89
CA LYS A 243 10.59 13.97 -15.64
C LYS A 243 9.43 14.40 -14.77
N LEU A 244 9.25 13.81 -13.59
CA LEU A 244 8.15 14.11 -12.67
C LEU A 244 8.67 14.65 -11.34
N ASP A 245 8.00 15.68 -10.83
CA ASP A 245 8.16 16.19 -9.46
C ASP A 245 6.77 16.52 -8.89
N GLY A 246 6.69 16.84 -7.60
CA GLY A 246 5.40 17.20 -7.02
C GLY A 246 5.39 17.25 -5.50
N GLY A 247 4.18 17.41 -4.95
CA GLY A 247 3.94 17.57 -3.53
C GLY A 247 2.66 16.89 -3.06
N ALA A 248 2.41 17.02 -1.75
CA ALA A 248 1.21 16.52 -1.11
C ALA A 248 0.48 17.66 -0.40
N GLN A 249 -0.85 17.60 -0.39
CA GLN A 249 -1.72 18.38 0.47
C GLN A 249 -2.44 17.40 1.40
N ARG A 250 -2.08 17.38 2.68
CA ARG A 250 -2.82 16.58 3.66
C ARG A 250 -4.11 17.32 4.01
N VAL A 251 -5.22 16.60 3.96
CA VAL A 251 -6.57 17.16 4.18
C VAL A 251 -7.26 16.42 5.33
N PRO A 252 -8.24 17.07 6.00
CA PRO A 252 -8.91 16.54 7.20
C PRO A 252 -9.95 15.45 6.85
N VAL A 253 -9.52 14.37 6.18
CA VAL A 253 -10.30 13.15 5.96
C VAL A 253 -9.53 11.95 6.48
N ILE A 254 -10.25 10.92 6.94
CA ILE A 254 -9.68 9.77 7.65
C ILE A 254 -8.98 8.78 6.70
N SER A 255 -9.51 8.59 5.50
CA SER A 255 -8.99 7.80 4.39
C SER A 255 -9.65 8.26 3.08
N GLY A 256 -9.14 7.80 1.94
CA GLY A 256 -9.59 8.25 0.62
C GLY A 256 -8.78 9.46 0.14
N SER A 257 -7.85 9.19 -0.75
CA SER A 257 -6.89 10.15 -1.30
C SER A 257 -6.99 10.18 -2.82
N SER A 258 -6.54 11.26 -3.44
CA SER A 258 -6.43 11.36 -4.90
C SER A 258 -5.05 11.84 -5.32
N THR A 259 -4.61 11.40 -6.49
CA THR A 259 -3.40 11.91 -7.14
C THR A 259 -3.77 12.57 -8.45
N GLU A 260 -3.47 13.85 -8.56
CA GLU A 260 -3.56 14.62 -9.80
C GLU A 260 -2.19 14.61 -10.48
N LEU A 261 -2.15 14.32 -11.78
CA LEU A 261 -0.95 14.39 -12.61
C LEU A 261 -1.21 15.30 -13.80
N ILE A 262 -0.42 16.37 -13.91
CA ILE A 262 -0.44 17.30 -15.03
C ILE A 262 0.83 17.08 -15.84
N CYS A 263 0.69 16.76 -17.13
CA CYS A 263 1.81 16.44 -18.01
C CYS A 263 1.79 17.26 -19.31
N LEU A 264 2.98 17.61 -19.76
CA LEU A 264 3.26 17.88 -21.17
C LEU A 264 3.60 16.55 -21.83
N LEU A 265 2.86 16.20 -22.88
CA LEU A 265 3.04 14.95 -23.64
C LEU A 265 3.80 15.23 -24.95
N ALA A 266 4.46 14.20 -25.47
CA ALA A 266 5.16 14.29 -26.76
C ALA A 266 4.17 14.33 -27.96
N LYS A 267 2.96 13.79 -27.77
CA LYS A 267 1.88 13.81 -28.76
C LYS A 267 0.75 14.72 -28.31
N LYS A 268 0.14 15.45 -29.24
CA LYS A 268 -1.15 16.10 -29.00
C LYS A 268 -2.23 15.01 -28.94
N VAL A 269 -3.15 15.15 -28.00
CA VAL A 269 -4.19 14.16 -27.71
C VAL A 269 -5.55 14.83 -27.50
N THR A 270 -6.61 14.06 -27.68
CA THR A 270 -7.97 14.40 -27.24
C THR A 270 -8.27 13.80 -25.89
N LEU A 271 -9.30 14.29 -25.21
CA LEU A 271 -9.81 13.72 -23.96
C LEU A 271 -10.20 12.24 -24.15
N ASP A 272 -10.88 11.93 -25.26
CA ASP A 272 -11.37 10.58 -25.56
C ASP A 272 -10.20 9.60 -25.78
N GLU A 273 -9.13 10.02 -26.43
CA GLU A 273 -7.93 9.19 -26.60
C GLU A 273 -7.27 8.85 -25.26
N VAL A 274 -7.17 9.84 -24.35
CA VAL A 274 -6.63 9.61 -23.00
C VAL A 274 -7.52 8.65 -22.22
N ASN A 275 -8.83 8.92 -22.13
CA ASN A 275 -9.77 8.08 -21.40
C ASN A 275 -9.84 6.66 -21.98
N SER A 276 -9.82 6.52 -23.31
CA SER A 276 -9.80 5.21 -23.98
C SER A 276 -8.54 4.40 -23.66
N ALA A 277 -7.37 5.05 -23.62
CA ALA A 277 -6.11 4.39 -23.25
C ALA A 277 -6.16 3.90 -21.79
N MET A 278 -6.68 4.71 -20.86
CA MET A 278 -6.84 4.34 -19.46
C MET A 278 -7.84 3.20 -19.28
N LYS A 279 -8.99 3.26 -19.96
CA LYS A 279 -10.02 2.20 -19.93
C LYS A 279 -9.47 0.87 -20.44
N LYS A 280 -8.71 0.91 -21.53
CA LYS A 280 -8.07 -0.29 -22.12
C LYS A 280 -7.02 -0.92 -21.19
N ALA A 281 -6.33 -0.11 -20.39
CA ALA A 281 -5.30 -0.57 -19.47
C ALA A 281 -5.85 -1.05 -18.11
N SER A 282 -7.18 -0.92 -17.87
CA SER A 282 -7.79 -1.31 -16.60
C SER A 282 -7.67 -2.81 -16.35
N ASN A 283 -7.45 -3.17 -15.09
CA ASN A 283 -7.26 -4.54 -14.61
C ASN A 283 -7.63 -4.62 -13.11
N GLU A 284 -7.36 -5.75 -12.44
CA GLU A 284 -7.67 -5.95 -11.02
C GLU A 284 -6.93 -5.02 -10.04
N SER A 285 -5.91 -4.30 -10.53
CA SER A 285 -5.08 -3.39 -9.73
C SER A 285 -5.21 -1.92 -10.17
N PHE A 286 -5.60 -1.68 -11.41
CA PHE A 286 -5.85 -0.37 -11.99
C PHE A 286 -7.29 -0.29 -12.51
N GLY A 287 -8.17 0.36 -11.74
CA GLY A 287 -9.58 0.51 -12.08
C GLY A 287 -9.85 1.74 -12.98
N TYR A 288 -11.05 1.78 -13.57
CA TYR A 288 -11.55 2.88 -14.39
C TYR A 288 -12.96 3.27 -13.91
N ASN A 289 -13.19 4.56 -13.68
CA ASN A 289 -14.44 5.11 -13.16
C ASN A 289 -14.99 6.21 -14.06
N GLU A 290 -16.32 6.21 -14.23
CA GLU A 290 -17.09 7.24 -14.97
C GLU A 290 -18.15 7.90 -14.08
N ASP A 291 -18.27 7.52 -12.81
CA ASP A 291 -19.18 8.12 -11.83
C ASP A 291 -18.55 9.33 -11.15
N GLU A 292 -19.39 10.27 -10.71
CA GLU A 292 -18.98 11.45 -9.95
C GLU A 292 -18.79 11.10 -8.46
N ILE A 293 -17.64 10.51 -8.15
CA ILE A 293 -17.28 10.01 -6.81
C ILE A 293 -16.49 11.02 -5.99
N VAL A 294 -16.51 10.83 -4.66
CA VAL A 294 -15.75 11.60 -3.67
C VAL A 294 -14.93 10.69 -2.76
N SER A 295 -14.10 11.27 -1.89
CA SER A 295 -13.14 10.53 -1.08
C SER A 295 -13.76 9.46 -0.16
N SER A 296 -15.00 9.61 0.31
CA SER A 296 -15.69 8.61 1.13
C SER A 296 -16.06 7.34 0.37
N ASP A 297 -16.27 7.44 -0.96
CA ASP A 297 -16.62 6.32 -1.82
C ASP A 297 -15.43 5.38 -2.07
N ILE A 298 -14.22 5.87 -1.76
CA ILE A 298 -12.96 5.16 -1.98
C ILE A 298 -12.56 4.29 -0.79
N VAL A 299 -13.12 4.55 0.39
CA VAL A 299 -12.77 3.82 1.62
C VAL A 299 -13.09 2.33 1.48
N GLY A 300 -12.09 1.48 1.72
CA GLY A 300 -12.21 0.03 1.56
C GLY A 300 -11.95 -0.48 0.13
N MET A 301 -11.60 0.38 -0.81
CA MET A 301 -11.35 0.01 -2.20
C MET A 301 -10.06 -0.81 -2.36
N HIS A 302 -10.11 -1.85 -3.21
CA HIS A 302 -9.00 -2.76 -3.48
C HIS A 302 -8.16 -2.45 -4.73
N TYR A 303 -8.59 -1.54 -5.61
CA TYR A 303 -7.72 -1.07 -6.70
C TYR A 303 -6.54 -0.29 -6.11
N GLY A 304 -5.34 -0.53 -6.59
CA GLY A 304 -4.16 0.27 -6.22
C GLY A 304 -4.28 1.72 -6.69
N SER A 305 -4.99 1.91 -7.80
CA SER A 305 -5.31 3.18 -8.43
C SER A 305 -6.65 3.06 -9.16
N LEU A 306 -7.57 3.97 -8.95
CA LEU A 306 -8.85 4.06 -9.66
C LEU A 306 -8.86 5.33 -10.48
N TYR A 307 -8.66 5.21 -11.79
CA TYR A 307 -8.67 6.34 -12.71
C TYR A 307 -10.06 6.96 -12.80
N ASP A 308 -10.14 8.29 -12.66
CA ASP A 308 -11.37 9.06 -12.73
C ASP A 308 -11.48 9.77 -14.09
N ALA A 309 -12.22 9.19 -15.02
CA ALA A 309 -12.40 9.73 -16.35
C ALA A 309 -13.16 11.07 -16.37
N THR A 310 -13.96 11.35 -15.32
CA THR A 310 -14.71 12.60 -15.20
C THR A 310 -13.82 13.81 -14.93
N GLN A 311 -12.61 13.57 -14.38
CA GLN A 311 -11.63 14.60 -14.01
C GLN A 311 -10.55 14.84 -15.06
N THR A 312 -10.57 14.10 -16.18
CA THR A 312 -9.62 14.29 -17.28
C THR A 312 -9.82 15.66 -17.93
N LYS A 313 -8.73 16.41 -18.12
CA LYS A 313 -8.73 17.69 -18.85
C LYS A 313 -7.60 17.71 -19.87
N VAL A 314 -7.92 18.16 -21.07
CA VAL A 314 -6.94 18.48 -22.12
C VAL A 314 -7.05 19.97 -22.37
N ILE A 315 -6.00 20.71 -22.03
CA ILE A 315 -5.95 22.17 -22.15
C ILE A 315 -5.00 22.53 -23.27
N THR A 316 -5.52 23.19 -24.30
CA THR A 316 -4.74 23.60 -25.48
C THR A 316 -4.70 25.12 -25.59
N ALA A 317 -3.51 25.68 -25.76
CA ALA A 317 -3.28 27.11 -26.02
C ALA A 317 -2.25 27.27 -27.12
N GLY A 318 -2.70 27.60 -28.34
CA GLY A 318 -1.86 27.62 -29.53
C GLY A 318 -1.26 26.22 -29.79
N ASP A 319 0.05 26.17 -29.88
CA ASP A 319 0.78 24.90 -30.09
C ASP A 319 1.01 24.09 -28.81
N ASN A 320 0.80 24.68 -27.65
CA ASN A 320 1.02 24.03 -26.36
C ASN A 320 -0.24 23.26 -25.91
N GLN A 321 -0.01 22.09 -25.37
CA GLN A 321 -1.08 21.27 -24.80
C GLN A 321 -0.58 20.60 -23.50
N ILE A 322 -1.37 20.69 -22.44
CA ILE A 322 -1.16 19.93 -21.21
C ILE A 322 -2.34 19.04 -20.93
N VAL A 323 -2.07 17.89 -20.33
CA VAL A 323 -3.08 16.92 -19.93
C VAL A 323 -3.07 16.79 -18.41
N LYS A 324 -4.24 16.93 -17.80
CA LYS A 324 -4.49 16.66 -16.40
C LYS A 324 -5.27 15.35 -16.28
N THR A 325 -4.79 14.45 -15.43
CA THR A 325 -5.44 13.19 -15.08
C THR A 325 -5.54 13.04 -13.57
N VAL A 326 -6.55 12.31 -13.09
CA VAL A 326 -6.77 12.07 -11.66
C VAL A 326 -7.00 10.58 -11.43
N SER A 327 -6.41 10.05 -10.36
CA SER A 327 -6.72 8.72 -9.85
C SER A 327 -6.96 8.76 -8.34
N TRP A 328 -7.94 7.99 -7.90
CA TRP A 328 -8.29 7.78 -6.50
C TRP A 328 -7.60 6.56 -5.91
N TYR A 329 -7.36 6.58 -4.62
CA TYR A 329 -6.87 5.42 -3.87
C TYR A 329 -7.25 5.53 -2.38
N ASP A 330 -7.67 4.42 -1.80
CA ASP A 330 -7.65 4.31 -0.34
C ASP A 330 -6.19 4.18 0.08
N ASN A 331 -5.64 5.20 0.71
CA ASN A 331 -4.23 5.23 1.08
C ASN A 331 -3.82 4.09 2.03
N GLU A 332 -4.78 3.37 2.63
CA GLU A 332 -4.58 2.17 3.43
C GLU A 332 -4.95 0.90 2.64
N MET A 333 -6.24 0.67 2.31
CA MET A 333 -6.72 -0.57 1.72
C MET A 333 -6.22 -0.80 0.28
N SER A 334 -6.18 0.24 -0.56
CA SER A 334 -5.62 0.12 -1.92
C SER A 334 -4.14 -0.29 -1.86
N TYR A 335 -3.36 0.33 -0.96
CA TYR A 335 -1.97 -0.01 -0.76
C TYR A 335 -1.78 -1.44 -0.22
N VAL A 336 -2.55 -1.82 0.78
CA VAL A 336 -2.54 -3.17 1.34
C VAL A 336 -2.85 -4.22 0.27
N SER A 337 -3.81 -3.94 -0.61
CA SER A 337 -4.16 -4.85 -1.71
C SER A 337 -3.01 -5.05 -2.69
N GLN A 338 -2.29 -3.98 -3.04
CA GLN A 338 -1.08 -4.07 -3.88
C GLN A 338 0.06 -4.82 -3.16
N LEU A 339 0.25 -4.54 -1.88
CA LEU A 339 1.23 -5.24 -1.05
C LEU A 339 0.96 -6.74 -1.00
N VAL A 340 -0.28 -7.15 -0.74
CA VAL A 340 -0.67 -8.57 -0.66
C VAL A 340 -0.53 -9.26 -2.02
N ARG A 341 -0.91 -8.62 -3.14
CA ARG A 341 -0.66 -9.16 -4.50
C ARG A 341 0.82 -9.36 -4.76
N THR A 342 1.65 -8.37 -4.39
CA THR A 342 3.11 -8.46 -4.54
C THR A 342 3.69 -9.59 -3.69
N VAL A 343 3.28 -9.71 -2.42
CA VAL A 343 3.72 -10.79 -1.53
C VAL A 343 3.37 -12.16 -2.10
N HIS A 344 2.14 -12.34 -2.56
CA HIS A 344 1.69 -13.60 -3.14
C HIS A 344 2.45 -13.97 -4.42
N TYR A 345 2.71 -12.98 -5.29
CA TYR A 345 3.53 -13.17 -6.49
C TYR A 345 4.97 -13.52 -6.11
N PHE A 346 5.60 -12.73 -5.24
CA PHE A 346 6.99 -12.88 -4.84
C PHE A 346 7.25 -14.21 -4.11
N ALA A 347 6.32 -14.63 -3.26
CA ALA A 347 6.44 -15.92 -2.57
C ALA A 347 6.35 -17.12 -3.53
N LYS A 348 5.54 -17.04 -4.57
CA LYS A 348 5.48 -18.10 -5.60
C LYS A 348 6.77 -18.27 -6.40
N LEU A 349 7.61 -17.25 -6.49
CA LEU A 349 8.92 -17.35 -7.11
C LEU A 349 9.93 -18.18 -6.29
N ILE A 350 9.65 -18.41 -4.98
CA ILE A 350 10.50 -19.28 -4.12
C ILE A 350 10.28 -20.76 -4.45
N SER A 351 9.06 -21.11 -4.90
CA SER A 351 8.63 -22.50 -5.07
C SER A 351 9.01 -23.08 -6.44
N LYS A 352 9.70 -22.29 -7.27
CA LYS A 352 10.25 -22.72 -8.57
C LYS A 352 11.75 -22.94 -8.48
#